data_950f1d5903edd7326dbd9bf20db3085c
#
_entry.id   950f1d5903edd7326dbd9bf20db3085c
#
_cell.length_a   1.000
_cell.length_b   1.000
_cell.length_c   1.000
_cell.angle_alpha   90.00
_cell.angle_beta   90.00
_cell.angle_gamma   90.00
#
_symmetry.space_group_name_H-M   'P 1'
#
loop_
_entity.id
_entity.type
_entity.pdbx_description
1 polymer ?
#
loop_
_entity_poly.entity_id
_entity_poly.type
_entity_poly.pdbx_seq_one_letter_code
_entity_poly.pdbx_strand_id
1 'polypeptide(L)'
;MVSLGVVAIDGSKVAANASKRKAMSYSRMVRAEEYLRLHIAEIQRRSNAADAQEDSLFGKDNTGFDLPKELKFHETRLAKILEAKKQLEAEARQAAEAKVAAHKAKQSGNDDSKPKGGRKPKEPEDPEKAVPKDSAQRGFTDPDSFIMKSGNGEWVQGYNAQAAVDGANQILCRL
;
A
#
# COMPACT_ATOMS: atom_id res chain seq x y z
N MET A 1 -9.04 36.64 20.62
CA MET A 1 -7.76 36.08 20.14
C MET A 1 -7.42 34.92 21.07
N VAL A 2 -7.52 33.70 20.62
CA VAL A 2 -7.14 32.54 21.44
C VAL A 2 -5.65 32.37 21.32
N SER A 3 -4.90 32.59 22.43
CA SER A 3 -3.48 32.30 22.46
C SER A 3 -3.32 30.80 22.62
N LEU A 4 -2.74 30.16 21.65
CA LEU A 4 -2.32 28.74 21.75
C LEU A 4 -1.21 28.65 22.81
N GLY A 5 -1.57 28.17 24.00
CA GLY A 5 -0.63 27.86 25.07
C GLY A 5 0.04 26.49 24.86
N VAL A 6 -0.13 25.56 25.77
CA VAL A 6 0.38 24.20 25.69
C VAL A 6 -0.64 23.34 24.96
N VAL A 7 -0.24 22.67 23.88
CA VAL A 7 -1.08 21.71 23.16
C VAL A 7 -0.65 20.31 23.56
N ALA A 8 -1.58 19.55 24.15
CA ALA A 8 -1.39 18.14 24.42
C ALA A 8 -1.82 17.30 23.20
N ILE A 9 -0.95 16.42 22.75
CA ILE A 9 -1.25 15.48 21.64
C ILE A 9 -1.25 14.08 22.22
N ASP A 10 -2.36 13.36 22.04
CA ASP A 10 -2.49 11.97 22.42
C ASP A 10 -2.94 11.12 21.23
N GLY A 11 -2.48 9.89 21.18
CA GLY A 11 -2.76 8.95 20.11
C GLY A 11 -3.38 7.66 20.62
N SER A 12 -4.60 7.38 20.20
CA SER A 12 -5.29 6.12 20.50
C SER A 12 -5.30 5.20 19.28
N LYS A 13 -5.06 3.91 19.52
CA LYS A 13 -5.13 2.88 18.48
C LYS A 13 -6.51 2.29 18.43
N VAL A 14 -7.21 2.52 17.32
CA VAL A 14 -8.58 2.02 17.09
C VAL A 14 -8.49 0.82 16.16
N ALA A 15 -9.07 -0.32 16.57
CA ALA A 15 -9.08 -1.52 15.73
C ALA A 15 -9.94 -1.31 14.47
N ALA A 16 -9.41 -1.67 13.31
CA ALA A 16 -10.15 -1.67 12.07
C ALA A 16 -10.97 -2.96 11.92
N ASN A 17 -12.07 -2.88 11.17
CA ASN A 17 -12.82 -4.06 10.77
C ASN A 17 -12.11 -4.79 9.60
N ALA A 18 -10.87 -5.15 9.82
CA ALA A 18 -10.02 -5.79 8.84
C ALA A 18 -9.14 -6.88 9.49
N SER A 19 -8.88 -7.93 8.75
CA SER A 19 -8.05 -9.04 9.22
C SER A 19 -6.59 -8.84 8.81
N LYS A 20 -5.66 -9.02 9.74
CA LYS A 20 -4.21 -9.07 9.48
C LYS A 20 -3.83 -10.06 8.36
N ARG A 21 -4.58 -11.15 8.22
CA ARG A 21 -4.34 -12.19 7.20
C ARG A 21 -4.69 -11.72 5.78
N LYS A 22 -5.50 -10.68 5.67
CA LYS A 22 -5.89 -10.04 4.39
C LYS A 22 -5.00 -8.85 4.03
N ALA A 23 -3.95 -8.57 4.78
CA ALA A 23 -2.92 -7.62 4.42
C ALA A 23 -1.72 -8.34 3.79
N MET A 24 -1.10 -7.71 2.80
CA MET A 24 0.05 -8.27 2.08
C MET A 24 1.16 -7.22 1.97
N SER A 25 2.42 -7.66 2.13
CA SER A 25 3.59 -6.80 1.92
C SER A 25 3.92 -6.69 0.43
N TYR A 26 4.57 -5.60 0.04
CA TYR A 26 4.94 -5.33 -1.35
C TYR A 26 5.75 -6.47 -1.96
N SER A 27 6.77 -6.98 -1.26
CA SER A 27 7.56 -8.11 -1.73
C SER A 27 6.74 -9.39 -1.95
N ARG A 28 5.71 -9.62 -1.11
CA ARG A 28 4.78 -10.74 -1.32
C ARG A 28 3.82 -10.50 -2.47
N MET A 29 3.42 -9.25 -2.72
CA MET A 29 2.57 -8.89 -3.86
C MET A 29 3.30 -9.18 -5.17
N VAL A 30 4.57 -8.79 -5.28
CA VAL A 30 5.39 -9.04 -6.48
C VAL A 30 5.50 -10.54 -6.78
N ARG A 31 5.82 -11.36 -5.76
CA ARG A 31 5.90 -12.82 -5.94
C ARG A 31 4.54 -13.46 -6.27
N ALA A 32 3.48 -12.97 -5.63
CA ALA A 32 2.13 -13.48 -5.86
C ALA A 32 1.62 -13.12 -7.26
N GLU A 33 1.96 -11.94 -7.77
CA GLU A 33 1.68 -11.51 -9.14
C GLU A 33 2.31 -12.47 -10.15
N GLU A 34 3.62 -12.72 -10.00
CA GLU A 34 4.36 -13.62 -10.90
C GLU A 34 3.77 -15.03 -10.87
N TYR A 35 3.55 -15.58 -9.68
CA TYR A 35 2.95 -16.90 -9.51
C TYR A 35 1.56 -17.00 -10.15
N LEU A 36 0.68 -16.01 -9.90
CA LEU A 36 -0.67 -16.02 -10.45
C LEU A 36 -0.68 -15.88 -11.97
N ARG A 37 0.19 -15.05 -12.55
CA ARG A 37 0.33 -14.92 -14.01
C ARG A 37 0.72 -16.25 -14.67
N LEU A 38 1.70 -16.95 -14.10
CA LEU A 38 2.13 -18.24 -14.59
C LEU A 38 1.03 -19.29 -14.46
N HIS A 39 0.33 -19.30 -13.33
CA HIS A 39 -0.74 -20.25 -13.07
C HIS A 39 -1.96 -20.03 -13.99
N ILE A 40 -2.36 -18.77 -14.20
CA ILE A 40 -3.42 -18.40 -15.15
C ILE A 40 -3.04 -18.84 -16.56
N ALA A 41 -1.82 -18.57 -17.01
CA ALA A 41 -1.35 -18.98 -18.33
C ALA A 41 -1.37 -20.53 -18.50
N GLU A 42 -1.01 -21.26 -17.46
CA GLU A 42 -1.05 -22.74 -17.49
C GLU A 42 -2.48 -23.28 -17.56
N ILE A 43 -3.42 -22.68 -16.77
CA ILE A 43 -4.85 -23.06 -16.84
C ILE A 43 -5.40 -22.77 -18.23
N GLN A 44 -5.12 -21.60 -18.80
CA GLN A 44 -5.55 -21.23 -20.16
C GLN A 44 -4.97 -22.18 -21.22
N ARG A 45 -3.68 -22.55 -21.10
CA ARG A 45 -3.05 -23.50 -22.00
C ARG A 45 -3.70 -24.87 -21.96
N ARG A 46 -4.06 -25.35 -20.75
CA ARG A 46 -4.76 -26.63 -20.57
C ARG A 46 -6.19 -26.60 -21.13
N SER A 47 -6.90 -25.49 -20.91
CA SER A 47 -8.25 -25.30 -21.46
C SER A 47 -8.21 -25.34 -22.98
N ASN A 48 -7.35 -24.53 -23.60
CA ASN A 48 -7.21 -24.47 -25.06
C ASN A 48 -6.80 -25.85 -25.67
N ALA A 49 -5.98 -26.61 -24.95
CA ALA A 49 -5.61 -27.94 -25.39
C ALA A 49 -6.77 -28.93 -25.31
N ALA A 50 -7.62 -28.83 -24.28
CA ALA A 50 -8.83 -29.65 -24.14
C ALA A 50 -9.86 -29.29 -25.21
N ASP A 51 -10.09 -27.96 -25.42
CA ASP A 51 -11.01 -27.47 -26.47
C ASP A 51 -10.56 -27.94 -27.85
N ALA A 52 -9.25 -27.88 -28.16
CA ALA A 52 -8.74 -28.38 -29.44
C ALA A 52 -8.91 -29.91 -29.63
N GLN A 53 -8.84 -30.66 -28.52
CA GLN A 53 -9.14 -32.12 -28.56
C GLN A 53 -10.63 -32.38 -28.77
N GLU A 54 -11.51 -31.64 -28.08
CA GLU A 54 -12.96 -31.75 -28.23
C GLU A 54 -13.43 -31.34 -29.64
N ASP A 55 -12.89 -30.24 -30.18
CA ASP A 55 -13.16 -29.79 -31.55
C ASP A 55 -12.80 -30.87 -32.60
N SER A 56 -11.72 -31.61 -32.36
CA SER A 56 -11.29 -32.70 -33.25
C SER A 56 -12.17 -33.91 -33.18
N LEU A 57 -12.85 -34.14 -32.05
CA LEU A 57 -13.71 -35.31 -31.82
C LEU A 57 -15.18 -35.04 -32.10
N PHE A 58 -15.69 -33.85 -31.84
CA PHE A 58 -17.12 -33.53 -31.83
C PHE A 58 -17.53 -32.37 -32.75
N GLY A 59 -16.58 -31.68 -33.41
CA GLY A 59 -16.85 -30.53 -34.27
C GLY A 59 -16.98 -29.20 -33.52
N LYS A 60 -16.79 -28.06 -34.23
CA LYS A 60 -16.66 -26.72 -33.68
C LYS A 60 -17.89 -26.07 -33.03
N ASP A 61 -19.06 -26.74 -33.09
CA ASP A 61 -20.32 -26.12 -32.65
C ASP A 61 -20.69 -26.39 -31.17
N ASN A 62 -19.83 -27.04 -30.40
CA ASN A 62 -20.11 -27.41 -29.02
C ASN A 62 -19.35 -26.48 -28.05
N THR A 63 -19.62 -25.17 -28.09
CA THR A 63 -19.07 -24.17 -27.18
C THR A 63 -19.82 -24.21 -25.86
N GLY A 64 -19.55 -25.19 -25.02
CA GLY A 64 -20.21 -25.39 -23.73
C GLY A 64 -19.33 -25.30 -22.49
N PHE A 65 -18.11 -24.79 -22.58
CA PHE A 65 -17.25 -24.69 -21.40
C PHE A 65 -17.32 -23.29 -20.75
N ASP A 66 -18.00 -23.22 -19.61
CA ASP A 66 -17.77 -22.15 -18.65
C ASP A 66 -16.28 -22.15 -18.26
N LEU A 67 -15.59 -21.04 -18.44
CA LEU A 67 -14.24 -20.85 -17.91
C LEU A 67 -14.18 -21.41 -16.49
N PRO A 68 -13.20 -22.25 -16.17
CA PRO A 68 -13.13 -22.86 -14.85
C PRO A 68 -13.31 -21.79 -13.76
N LYS A 69 -14.18 -22.02 -12.79
CA LYS A 69 -14.41 -21.10 -11.66
C LYS A 69 -13.08 -20.71 -10.99
N GLU A 70 -12.12 -21.59 -11.08
CA GLU A 70 -10.75 -21.41 -10.61
C GLU A 70 -10.02 -20.29 -11.36
N LEU A 71 -10.15 -20.21 -12.69
CA LEU A 71 -9.55 -19.15 -13.50
C LEU A 71 -10.10 -17.77 -13.09
N LYS A 72 -11.41 -17.63 -12.99
CA LYS A 72 -12.06 -16.38 -12.55
C LYS A 72 -11.61 -15.97 -11.14
N PHE A 73 -11.42 -16.95 -10.26
CA PHE A 73 -10.90 -16.67 -8.90
C PHE A 73 -9.48 -16.14 -8.93
N HIS A 74 -8.59 -16.75 -9.72
CA HIS A 74 -7.20 -16.31 -9.85
C HIS A 74 -7.08 -14.94 -10.53
N GLU A 75 -7.86 -14.66 -11.56
CA GLU A 75 -7.91 -13.36 -12.23
C GLU A 75 -8.40 -12.25 -11.29
N THR A 76 -9.47 -12.51 -10.54
CA THR A 76 -10.00 -11.56 -9.55
C THR A 76 -8.96 -11.27 -8.46
N ARG A 77 -8.25 -12.29 -8.02
CA ARG A 77 -7.20 -12.13 -7.01
C ARG A 77 -6.00 -11.35 -7.55
N LEU A 78 -5.59 -11.63 -8.79
CA LEU A 78 -4.53 -10.89 -9.47
C LEU A 78 -4.89 -9.41 -9.62
N ALA A 79 -6.10 -9.09 -10.06
CA ALA A 79 -6.57 -7.71 -10.20
C ALA A 79 -6.48 -6.93 -8.87
N LYS A 80 -6.92 -7.52 -7.77
CA LYS A 80 -6.82 -6.91 -6.42
C LYS A 80 -5.37 -6.66 -6.00
N ILE A 81 -4.46 -7.60 -6.29
CA ILE A 81 -3.03 -7.46 -5.97
C ILE A 81 -2.41 -6.34 -6.80
N LEU A 82 -2.71 -6.28 -8.09
CA LEU A 82 -2.20 -5.23 -9.00
C LEU A 82 -2.68 -3.83 -8.57
N GLU A 83 -3.94 -3.71 -8.17
CA GLU A 83 -4.47 -2.44 -7.68
C GLU A 83 -3.79 -2.01 -6.39
N ALA A 84 -3.66 -2.90 -5.41
CA ALA A 84 -2.97 -2.61 -4.16
C ALA A 84 -1.49 -2.23 -4.38
N LYS A 85 -0.81 -2.92 -5.28
CA LYS A 85 0.57 -2.63 -5.68
C LYS A 85 0.69 -1.25 -6.31
N LYS A 86 -0.19 -0.91 -7.26
CA LYS A 86 -0.24 0.42 -7.91
C LYS A 86 -0.43 1.55 -6.90
N GLN A 87 -1.28 1.34 -5.91
CA GLN A 87 -1.53 2.32 -4.85
C GLN A 87 -0.29 2.53 -3.98
N LEU A 88 0.40 1.46 -3.57
CA LEU A 88 1.67 1.57 -2.82
C LEU A 88 2.77 2.27 -3.63
N GLU A 89 2.86 2.00 -4.92
CA GLU A 89 3.82 2.68 -5.81
C GLU A 89 3.50 4.16 -5.96
N ALA A 90 2.22 4.53 -6.07
CA ALA A 90 1.78 5.93 -6.10
C ALA A 90 2.11 6.65 -4.80
N GLU A 91 1.86 6.03 -3.65
CA GLU A 91 2.23 6.59 -2.34
C GLU A 91 3.75 6.77 -2.19
N ALA A 92 4.54 5.82 -2.66
CA ALA A 92 6.00 5.93 -2.62
C ALA A 92 6.50 7.11 -3.48
N ARG A 93 5.90 7.33 -4.66
CA ARG A 93 6.21 8.49 -5.50
C ARG A 93 5.85 9.80 -4.84
N GLN A 94 4.63 9.92 -4.32
CA GLN A 94 4.19 11.12 -3.59
C GLN A 94 5.07 11.43 -2.39
N ALA A 95 5.46 10.40 -1.64
CA ALA A 95 6.37 10.55 -0.52
C ALA A 95 7.78 11.01 -0.95
N ALA A 96 8.26 10.56 -2.11
CA ALA A 96 9.52 11.01 -2.67
C ALA A 96 9.45 12.46 -3.17
N GLU A 97 8.37 12.83 -3.87
CA GLU A 97 8.11 14.22 -4.30
C GLU A 97 8.05 15.18 -3.11
N ALA A 98 7.34 14.81 -2.05
CA ALA A 98 7.28 15.61 -0.83
C ALA A 98 8.66 15.80 -0.18
N LYS A 99 9.53 14.77 -0.19
CA LYS A 99 10.90 14.87 0.30
C LYS A 99 11.76 15.79 -0.57
N VAL A 100 11.63 15.72 -1.89
CA VAL A 100 12.33 16.62 -2.82
C VAL A 100 11.89 18.06 -2.61
N ALA A 101 10.57 18.30 -2.47
CA ALA A 101 10.04 19.63 -2.19
C ALA A 101 10.53 20.18 -0.85
N ALA A 102 10.51 19.37 0.21
CA ALA A 102 11.03 19.76 1.52
C ALA A 102 12.54 20.01 1.50
N HIS A 103 13.31 19.26 0.72
CA HIS A 103 14.75 19.47 0.57
C HIS A 103 15.04 20.80 -0.16
N LYS A 104 14.32 21.10 -1.23
CA LYS A 104 14.41 22.37 -1.95
C LYS A 104 14.04 23.57 -1.06
N ALA A 105 12.96 23.45 -0.29
CA ALA A 105 12.55 24.50 0.65
C ALA A 105 13.60 24.78 1.74
N LYS A 106 14.28 23.75 2.22
CA LYS A 106 15.38 23.89 3.19
C LYS A 106 16.64 24.52 2.57
N GLN A 107 16.91 24.27 1.30
CA GLN A 107 18.04 24.91 0.60
C GLN A 107 17.80 26.39 0.33
N SER A 108 16.57 26.78 -0.02
CA SER A 108 16.22 28.19 -0.29
C SER A 108 16.11 29.05 0.96
N GLY A 109 15.94 28.45 2.14
CA GLY A 109 15.88 29.16 3.43
C GLY A 109 17.21 29.25 4.19
N ASN A 110 18.29 28.73 3.65
CA ASN A 110 19.61 28.81 4.30
C ASN A 110 20.33 30.10 3.89
N ASP A 111 20.12 31.15 4.66
CA ASP A 111 20.95 32.34 4.64
C ASP A 111 22.37 32.00 5.16
N ASP A 112 23.39 32.54 4.47
CA ASP A 112 24.81 32.23 4.59
C ASP A 112 25.42 32.59 5.98
N SER A 113 25.09 31.88 7.02
CA SER A 113 25.80 32.05 8.25
C SER A 113 26.17 30.75 8.96
N LYS A 114 27.42 30.35 8.73
CA LYS A 114 28.24 29.32 9.40
C LYS A 114 28.06 27.88 8.91
N PRO A 115 29.15 27.22 8.46
CA PRO A 115 29.16 25.80 8.17
C PRO A 115 28.96 25.02 9.47
N LYS A 116 27.77 24.47 9.68
CA LYS A 116 27.53 23.49 10.73
C LYS A 116 28.27 22.22 10.34
N GLY A 117 29.34 21.89 11.04
CA GLY A 117 30.07 20.64 10.91
C GLY A 117 29.11 19.49 11.18
N GLY A 118 28.80 18.72 10.14
CA GLY A 118 27.92 17.57 10.17
C GLY A 118 27.91 16.83 8.82
N ARG A 119 27.48 15.56 8.80
CA ARG A 119 27.34 14.79 7.56
C ARG A 119 26.36 15.50 6.64
N LYS A 120 26.76 15.78 5.39
CA LYS A 120 25.88 16.37 4.38
C LYS A 120 24.57 15.56 4.28
N PRO A 121 23.40 16.23 4.24
CA PRO A 121 22.14 15.53 4.01
C PRO A 121 22.21 14.70 2.72
N LYS A 122 21.75 13.45 2.79
CA LYS A 122 21.67 12.60 1.60
C LYS A 122 20.67 13.22 0.62
N GLU A 123 21.05 13.32 -0.64
CA GLU A 123 20.12 13.78 -1.67
C GLU A 123 18.87 12.89 -1.71
N PRO A 124 17.67 13.48 -1.84
CA PRO A 124 16.45 12.72 -1.95
C PRO A 124 16.46 11.86 -3.24
N GLU A 125 15.89 10.69 -3.16
CA GLU A 125 15.75 9.80 -4.31
C GLU A 125 14.84 10.43 -5.38
N ASP A 126 15.13 10.12 -6.64
CA ASP A 126 14.33 10.54 -7.78
C ASP A 126 12.90 9.96 -7.67
N PRO A 127 11.86 10.81 -7.69
CA PRO A 127 10.47 10.37 -7.56
C PRO A 127 10.05 9.33 -8.61
N GLU A 128 10.61 9.41 -9.82
CA GLU A 128 10.30 8.45 -10.90
C GLU A 128 10.84 7.04 -10.60
N LYS A 129 11.91 6.95 -9.81
CA LYS A 129 12.55 5.68 -9.41
C LYS A 129 12.14 5.22 -8.02
N ALA A 130 11.22 5.94 -7.37
CA ALA A 130 10.79 5.61 -6.02
C ALA A 130 10.01 4.30 -6.02
N VAL A 131 10.55 3.29 -5.33
CA VAL A 131 9.94 1.98 -5.14
C VAL A 131 9.50 1.85 -3.69
N PRO A 132 8.30 1.27 -3.42
CA PRO A 132 7.89 1.00 -2.06
C PRO A 132 8.89 0.11 -1.33
N LYS A 133 8.99 0.26 -0.02
CA LYS A 133 9.79 -0.68 0.79
C LYS A 133 9.18 -2.08 0.71
N ASP A 134 10.01 -3.11 0.71
CA ASP A 134 9.59 -4.51 0.71
C ASP A 134 8.59 -4.85 1.82
N SER A 135 8.74 -4.17 2.95
CA SER A 135 7.87 -4.31 4.13
C SER A 135 6.61 -3.45 4.07
N ALA A 136 6.45 -2.56 3.08
CA ALA A 136 5.24 -1.75 2.93
C ALA A 136 4.04 -2.69 2.76
N GLN A 137 2.98 -2.47 3.53
CA GLN A 137 1.84 -3.36 3.58
C GLN A 137 0.56 -2.61 3.20
N ARG A 138 -0.37 -3.35 2.59
CA ARG A 138 -1.71 -2.87 2.33
C ARG A 138 -2.76 -3.93 2.61
N GLY A 139 -3.84 -3.52 3.26
CA GLY A 139 -5.01 -4.36 3.47
C GLY A 139 -5.89 -4.41 2.23
N PHE A 140 -6.41 -5.58 1.88
CA PHE A 140 -7.36 -5.71 0.76
C PHE A 140 -8.80 -5.39 1.16
N THR A 141 -9.12 -5.43 2.44
CA THR A 141 -10.47 -5.12 2.96
C THR A 141 -10.59 -3.67 3.33
N ASP A 142 -9.53 -3.12 3.92
CA ASP A 142 -9.46 -1.76 4.41
C ASP A 142 -8.05 -1.23 4.12
N PRO A 143 -7.89 -0.51 3.01
CA PRO A 143 -6.60 -0.01 2.56
C PRO A 143 -5.96 1.02 3.49
N ASP A 144 -6.78 1.77 4.24
CA ASP A 144 -6.31 2.87 5.10
C ASP A 144 -5.86 2.39 6.48
N SER A 145 -6.15 1.13 6.81
CA SER A 145 -5.71 0.53 8.07
C SER A 145 -4.30 -0.05 7.98
N PHE A 146 -3.55 0.03 9.09
CA PHE A 146 -2.18 -0.47 9.17
C PHE A 146 -2.03 -1.52 10.27
N ILE A 147 -1.07 -2.43 10.08
CA ILE A 147 -0.68 -3.34 11.16
C ILE A 147 0.18 -2.57 12.16
N MET A 148 -0.29 -2.47 13.39
CA MET A 148 0.39 -1.77 14.47
C MET A 148 0.39 -2.58 15.76
N LYS A 149 1.35 -2.31 16.64
CA LYS A 149 1.41 -2.95 17.94
C LYS A 149 0.43 -2.25 18.90
N SER A 150 -0.52 -2.98 19.46
CA SER A 150 -1.44 -2.49 20.50
C SER A 150 -0.69 -2.22 21.80
N GLY A 151 -1.33 -1.48 22.75
CA GLY A 151 -0.80 -1.26 24.09
C GLY A 151 -0.53 -2.56 24.87
N ASN A 152 -1.31 -3.61 24.61
CA ASN A 152 -1.15 -4.93 25.20
C ASN A 152 -0.03 -5.78 24.56
N GLY A 153 0.72 -5.21 23.60
CA GLY A 153 1.79 -5.93 22.91
C GLY A 153 1.35 -6.76 21.70
N GLU A 154 0.08 -6.90 21.45
CA GLU A 154 -0.47 -7.63 20.30
C GLU A 154 -0.43 -6.80 19.02
N TRP A 155 -0.29 -7.48 17.90
CA TRP A 155 -0.39 -6.85 16.59
C TRP A 155 -1.84 -6.80 16.13
N VAL A 156 -2.35 -5.60 15.85
CA VAL A 156 -3.71 -5.36 15.38
C VAL A 156 -3.70 -4.60 14.06
N GLN A 157 -4.70 -4.87 13.23
CA GLN A 157 -5.01 -4.02 12.08
C GLN A 157 -5.85 -2.86 12.61
N GLY A 158 -5.43 -1.63 12.39
CA GLY A 158 -6.13 -0.49 12.98
C GLY A 158 -5.65 0.85 12.47
N TYR A 159 -6.17 1.88 13.09
CA TYR A 159 -5.85 3.28 12.84
C TYR A 159 -5.17 3.88 14.06
N ASN A 160 -4.29 4.83 13.81
CA ASN A 160 -3.72 5.67 14.85
C ASN A 160 -4.49 7.01 14.88
N ALA A 161 -5.55 7.06 15.67
CA ALA A 161 -6.32 8.27 15.87
C ALA A 161 -5.56 9.21 16.79
N GLN A 162 -5.22 10.41 16.32
CA GLN A 162 -4.54 11.43 17.12
C GLN A 162 -5.51 12.56 17.43
N ALA A 163 -5.51 13.00 18.68
CA ALA A 163 -6.25 14.15 19.15
C ALA A 163 -5.28 15.20 19.68
N ALA A 164 -5.41 16.44 19.24
CA ALA A 164 -4.70 17.57 19.79
C ALA A 164 -5.67 18.41 20.61
N VAL A 165 -5.35 18.69 21.86
CA VAL A 165 -6.19 19.43 22.80
C VAL A 165 -5.43 20.64 23.30
N ASP A 166 -6.06 21.82 23.24
CA ASP A 166 -5.53 23.00 23.90
C ASP A 166 -5.65 22.86 25.44
N GLY A 167 -4.53 22.97 26.14
CA GLY A 167 -4.45 22.80 27.57
C GLY A 167 -5.21 23.88 28.38
N ALA A 168 -5.39 25.07 27.80
CA ALA A 168 -6.06 26.16 28.49
C ALA A 168 -7.60 26.05 28.43
N ASN A 169 -8.14 25.68 27.27
CA ASN A 169 -9.58 25.70 27.01
C ASN A 169 -10.16 24.30 26.80
N GLN A 170 -9.35 23.26 26.81
CA GLN A 170 -9.74 21.86 26.55
C GLN A 170 -10.51 21.66 25.23
N ILE A 171 -10.16 22.46 24.21
CA ILE A 171 -10.78 22.40 22.89
C ILE A 171 -9.96 21.50 22.00
N LEU A 172 -10.63 20.60 21.25
CA LEU A 172 -10.01 19.78 20.19
C LEU A 172 -9.52 20.69 19.06
N CYS A 173 -8.23 20.69 18.82
CA CYS A 173 -7.62 21.38 17.70
C CYS A 173 -7.66 20.47 16.47
N ARG A 174 -8.06 21.01 15.32
CA ARG A 174 -7.96 20.29 14.04
C ARG A 174 -6.49 20.29 13.61
N LEU A 175 -5.91 19.13 13.47
CA LEU A 175 -4.57 18.92 12.91
C LEU A 175 -4.59 19.06 11.38
#